data_4749bdc8adbad0de11159fbb3506c9df
#
_entry.id   4749bdc8adbad0de11159fbb3506c9df
#
_cell.length_a   1.000
_cell.length_b   1.000
_cell.length_c   1.000
_cell.angle_alpha   90.00
_cell.angle_beta   90.00
_cell.angle_gamma   90.00
#
_symmetry.space_group_name_H-M   'P 1'
#
loop_
_entity.id
_entity.type
_entity.pdbx_description
1 polymer ?
#
loop_
_entity_poly.entity_id
_entity_poly.type
_entity_poly.pdbx_seq_one_letter_code
_entity_poly.pdbx_strand_id
1 'polypeptide(L)'
;MQYNEIEFGNDENKITITLLEETMGKGLMGMLSSTIFKENIALVVDEDHDDEDYTFACLGCGKDGVAPRVLMTEELYNELKKQTPMGKTVVMHEIGNYYNSDVGYNEDNSEERRRNLVSQNMVSQKEIKADAFAVQYLGKDTVIAGLEALKERIIEDYTDYDEESVRLSIKEIEIRLSHIKKMEVKSK
;
A
#
# COMPACT_ATOMS: atom_id res chain seq x y z
N MET A 1 -13.51 19.98 -14.00
CA MET A 1 -12.59 18.91 -13.57
C MET A 1 -13.46 17.77 -13.11
N GLN A 2 -13.39 16.64 -13.76
CA GLN A 2 -14.10 15.44 -13.34
C GLN A 2 -13.20 14.72 -12.32
N TYR A 3 -13.77 14.19 -11.25
CA TYR A 3 -13.07 13.41 -10.24
C TYR A 3 -13.97 12.26 -9.80
N ASN A 4 -13.34 11.16 -9.44
CA ASN A 4 -14.00 9.98 -8.86
C ASN A 4 -13.71 9.91 -7.38
N GLU A 5 -14.72 9.67 -6.57
CA GLU A 5 -14.58 9.44 -5.15
C GLU A 5 -14.76 7.96 -4.82
N ILE A 6 -13.86 7.44 -4.02
CA ILE A 6 -13.90 6.09 -3.48
C ILE A 6 -13.98 6.21 -1.96
N GLU A 7 -14.99 5.62 -1.36
CA GLU A 7 -15.20 5.67 0.08
C GLU A 7 -14.98 4.31 0.72
N PHE A 8 -14.33 4.31 1.89
CA PHE A 8 -14.05 3.13 2.69
C PHE A 8 -14.44 3.37 4.14
N GLY A 9 -14.88 2.31 4.81
CA GLY A 9 -15.28 2.40 6.21
C GLY A 9 -16.75 2.76 6.41
N ASN A 10 -17.07 3.40 7.52
CA ASN A 10 -18.40 3.87 7.90
C ASN A 10 -18.35 5.34 8.35
N ASP A 11 -19.50 5.91 8.72
CA ASP A 11 -19.60 7.33 9.07
C ASP A 11 -18.66 7.78 10.20
N GLU A 12 -18.30 6.88 11.12
CA GLU A 12 -17.39 7.18 12.24
C GLU A 12 -15.92 7.07 11.84
N ASN A 13 -15.60 6.17 10.90
CA ASN A 13 -14.24 5.87 10.44
C ASN A 13 -14.21 5.84 8.93
N LYS A 14 -14.38 7.00 8.30
CA LYS A 14 -14.44 7.14 6.86
C LYS A 14 -13.10 7.58 6.28
N ILE A 15 -12.71 6.92 5.20
CA ILE A 15 -11.61 7.34 4.33
C ILE A 15 -12.22 7.60 2.96
N THR A 16 -12.01 8.79 2.43
CA THR A 16 -12.43 9.17 1.08
C THR A 16 -11.18 9.42 0.23
N ILE A 17 -11.08 8.75 -0.89
CA ILE A 17 -10.05 9.00 -1.89
C ILE A 17 -10.71 9.69 -3.06
N THR A 18 -10.28 10.92 -3.35
CA THR A 18 -10.70 11.68 -4.52
C THR A 18 -9.62 11.56 -5.59
N LEU A 19 -9.95 10.93 -6.71
CA LEU A 19 -9.03 10.76 -7.84
C LEU A 19 -9.37 11.75 -8.94
N LEU A 20 -8.36 12.34 -9.56
CA LEU A 20 -8.49 13.18 -10.74
C LEU A 20 -8.62 12.31 -11.99
N GLU A 21 -9.56 12.62 -12.90
CA GLU A 21 -9.72 11.84 -14.13
C GLU A 21 -8.59 12.08 -15.14
N GLU A 22 -8.03 13.29 -15.14
CA GLU A 22 -6.93 13.68 -16.02
C GLU A 22 -5.72 14.08 -15.20
N THR A 23 -4.56 13.65 -15.64
CA THR A 23 -3.28 14.05 -15.07
C THR A 23 -3.04 15.54 -15.29
N MET A 24 -2.98 16.32 -14.23
CA MET A 24 -2.55 17.71 -14.30
C MET A 24 -1.01 17.80 -14.34
N GLY A 25 -0.38 17.17 -15.34
CA GLY A 25 1.06 17.10 -15.41
C GLY A 25 1.64 16.11 -14.39
N LYS A 26 2.97 15.99 -14.35
CA LYS A 26 3.68 15.13 -13.40
C LYS A 26 3.29 15.49 -11.95
N GLY A 27 2.74 14.56 -11.21
CA GLY A 27 2.59 14.72 -9.78
C GLY A 27 1.22 14.35 -9.21
N LEU A 28 0.48 15.34 -8.73
CA LEU A 28 -0.73 15.11 -7.93
C LEU A 28 -1.86 14.49 -8.76
N MET A 29 -2.24 13.26 -8.42
CA MET A 29 -3.30 12.49 -9.08
C MET A 29 -4.55 12.33 -8.22
N GLY A 30 -4.46 12.71 -6.98
CA GLY A 30 -5.59 12.60 -6.08
C GLY A 30 -5.29 13.09 -4.69
N MET A 31 -6.31 13.07 -3.85
CA MET A 31 -6.21 13.45 -2.46
C MET A 31 -7.03 12.49 -1.62
N LEU A 32 -6.47 12.10 -0.50
CA LEU A 32 -7.15 11.33 0.52
C LEU A 32 -7.52 12.23 1.68
N SER A 33 -8.78 12.23 2.04
CA SER A 33 -9.30 12.82 3.27
C SER A 33 -9.89 11.74 4.16
N SER A 34 -9.89 11.97 5.45
CA SER A 34 -10.40 10.98 6.40
C SER A 34 -10.89 11.63 7.68
N THR A 35 -11.87 11.01 8.32
CA THR A 35 -12.31 11.39 9.68
C THR A 35 -11.32 10.98 10.76
N ILE A 36 -10.39 10.06 10.43
CA ILE A 36 -9.39 9.53 11.38
C ILE A 36 -8.03 10.23 11.32
N PHE A 37 -7.76 11.00 10.26
CA PHE A 37 -6.53 11.79 10.12
C PHE A 37 -6.83 13.27 10.25
N LYS A 38 -5.89 14.00 10.83
CA LYS A 38 -5.97 15.47 10.90
C LYS A 38 -5.56 16.15 9.60
N GLU A 39 -4.82 15.44 8.76
CA GLU A 39 -4.19 15.96 7.54
C GLU A 39 -4.68 15.17 6.34
N ASN A 40 -4.74 15.82 5.20
CA ASN A 40 -4.97 15.15 3.93
C ASN A 40 -3.66 14.50 3.45
N ILE A 41 -3.77 13.31 2.85
CA ILE A 41 -2.65 12.60 2.24
C ILE A 41 -2.75 12.79 0.73
N ALA A 42 -1.69 13.29 0.11
CA ALA A 42 -1.63 13.42 -1.34
C ALA A 42 -1.35 12.04 -1.99
N LEU A 43 -2.00 11.77 -3.11
CA LEU A 43 -1.68 10.64 -3.98
C LEU A 43 -0.89 11.18 -5.16
N VAL A 44 0.30 10.67 -5.35
CA VAL A 44 1.25 11.18 -6.36
C VAL A 44 1.73 10.02 -7.22
N VAL A 45 1.53 10.13 -8.52
CA VAL A 45 2.18 9.22 -9.48
C VAL A 45 3.56 9.76 -9.78
N ASP A 46 4.56 8.95 -9.54
CA ASP A 46 5.95 9.26 -9.81
C ASP A 46 6.39 8.50 -11.06
N GLU A 47 6.53 9.24 -12.18
CA GLU A 47 6.94 8.69 -13.46
C GLU A 47 8.47 8.61 -13.62
N ASP A 48 9.21 9.30 -12.77
CA ASP A 48 10.67 9.39 -12.84
C ASP A 48 11.37 8.34 -11.95
N HIS A 49 10.60 7.37 -11.43
CA HIS A 49 11.14 6.33 -10.58
C HIS A 49 11.84 5.25 -11.40
N ASP A 50 13.11 5.52 -11.70
CA ASP A 50 14.06 4.50 -12.14
C ASP A 50 14.59 3.66 -10.95
N ASP A 51 14.03 3.85 -9.76
CA ASP A 51 14.57 3.26 -8.55
C ASP A 51 13.97 1.90 -8.24
N GLU A 52 14.88 0.95 -8.08
CA GLU A 52 14.66 -0.43 -7.65
C GLU A 52 14.00 -0.57 -6.26
N ASP A 53 13.63 0.55 -5.62
CA ASP A 53 13.31 0.60 -4.19
C ASP A 53 11.85 0.32 -3.85
N TYR A 54 10.90 0.41 -4.77
CA TYR A 54 9.52 -0.01 -4.51
C TYR A 54 8.79 -0.57 -5.73
N THR A 55 8.04 -1.63 -5.50
CA THR A 55 7.37 -2.35 -6.58
C THR A 55 6.16 -1.59 -7.12
N PHE A 56 5.37 -0.90 -6.27
CA PHE A 56 4.14 -0.23 -6.70
C PHE A 56 3.82 1.05 -5.93
N ALA A 57 4.07 1.11 -4.61
CA ALA A 57 3.80 2.28 -3.80
C ALA A 57 4.71 2.36 -2.58
N CYS A 58 4.96 3.58 -2.12
CA CYS A 58 5.57 3.84 -0.83
C CYS A 58 4.93 5.06 -0.17
N LEU A 59 5.00 5.13 1.14
CA LEU A 59 4.61 6.32 1.88
C LEU A 59 5.78 7.28 1.98
N GLY A 60 5.69 8.43 1.29
CA GLY A 60 6.62 9.54 1.45
C GLY A 60 6.25 10.36 2.67
N CYS A 61 7.14 10.40 3.67
CA CYS A 61 7.03 11.39 4.73
C CYS A 61 7.69 12.69 4.34
N GLY A 62 6.92 13.74 4.44
CA GLY A 62 7.50 15.06 4.45
C GLY A 62 8.46 15.24 5.63
N LYS A 63 9.76 15.04 5.42
CA LYS A 63 10.74 15.76 6.18
C LYS A 63 10.62 17.20 5.73
N ASP A 64 10.62 18.16 6.67
CA ASP A 64 10.62 19.60 6.37
C ASP A 64 9.28 20.24 5.97
N GLY A 65 8.16 19.78 6.56
CA GLY A 65 6.86 20.46 6.40
C GLY A 65 6.11 20.14 5.10
N VAL A 66 6.55 19.14 4.35
CA VAL A 66 5.80 18.62 3.20
C VAL A 66 4.68 17.71 3.69
N ALA A 67 3.47 17.89 3.15
CA ALA A 67 2.33 17.04 3.48
C ALA A 67 2.64 15.55 3.19
N PRO A 68 2.10 14.62 4.00
CA PRO A 68 2.26 13.20 3.74
C PRO A 68 1.69 12.83 2.37
N ARG A 69 2.36 11.93 1.69
CA ARG A 69 1.98 11.51 0.34
C ARG A 69 2.19 10.02 0.14
N VAL A 70 1.31 9.38 -0.59
CA VAL A 70 1.52 8.04 -1.15
C VAL A 70 2.07 8.23 -2.56
N LEU A 71 3.31 7.84 -2.78
CA LEU A 71 3.92 7.74 -4.10
C LEU A 71 3.52 6.41 -4.70
N MET A 72 3.13 6.40 -5.96
CA MET A 72 2.71 5.17 -6.63
C MET A 72 3.08 5.18 -8.11
N THR A 73 3.17 3.99 -8.70
CA THR A 73 3.29 3.84 -10.15
C THR A 73 1.98 4.22 -10.84
N GLU A 74 2.05 4.58 -12.12
CA GLU A 74 0.85 4.82 -12.94
C GLU A 74 -0.04 3.57 -13.01
N GLU A 75 0.57 2.40 -13.05
CA GLU A 75 -0.15 1.13 -13.04
C GLU A 75 -1.01 0.98 -11.78
N LEU A 76 -0.44 1.18 -10.59
CA LEU A 76 -1.19 1.10 -9.34
C LEU A 76 -2.30 2.15 -9.28
N TYR A 77 -2.05 3.36 -9.79
CA TYR A 77 -3.08 4.39 -9.89
C TYR A 77 -4.25 3.93 -10.76
N ASN A 78 -3.97 3.30 -11.91
CA ASN A 78 -4.99 2.75 -12.79
C ASN A 78 -5.77 1.60 -12.14
N GLU A 79 -5.10 0.74 -11.37
CA GLU A 79 -5.75 -0.31 -10.58
C GLU A 79 -6.68 0.27 -9.50
N LEU A 80 -6.24 1.35 -8.82
CA LEU A 80 -7.06 2.06 -7.84
C LEU A 80 -8.30 2.69 -8.51
N LYS A 81 -8.15 3.33 -9.68
CA LYS A 81 -9.28 3.90 -10.46
C LYS A 81 -10.32 2.83 -10.84
N LYS A 82 -9.86 1.65 -11.21
CA LYS A 82 -10.72 0.49 -11.49
C LYS A 82 -11.30 -0.14 -10.23
N GLN A 83 -10.86 0.29 -9.06
CA GLN A 83 -11.22 -0.26 -7.74
C GLN A 83 -10.94 -1.76 -7.61
N THR A 84 -9.85 -2.24 -8.23
CA THR A 84 -9.45 -3.64 -8.10
C THR A 84 -9.06 -3.98 -6.66
N PRO A 85 -9.13 -5.25 -6.26
CA PRO A 85 -8.64 -5.69 -4.95
C PRO A 85 -7.17 -5.30 -4.71
N MET A 86 -6.29 -5.44 -5.73
CA MET A 86 -4.88 -5.08 -5.64
C MET A 86 -4.69 -3.58 -5.37
N GLY A 87 -5.27 -2.72 -6.21
CA GLY A 87 -5.14 -1.28 -6.07
C GLY A 87 -5.62 -0.76 -4.71
N LYS A 88 -6.79 -1.25 -4.26
CA LYS A 88 -7.32 -0.90 -2.93
C LYS A 88 -6.43 -1.39 -1.80
N THR A 89 -5.96 -2.64 -1.87
CA THR A 89 -5.16 -3.25 -0.81
C THR A 89 -3.83 -2.56 -0.64
N VAL A 90 -3.10 -2.31 -1.72
CA VAL A 90 -1.78 -1.65 -1.65
C VAL A 90 -1.91 -0.24 -1.10
N VAL A 91 -2.83 0.56 -1.62
CA VAL A 91 -3.02 1.95 -1.14
C VAL A 91 -3.46 1.96 0.33
N MET A 92 -4.38 1.08 0.72
CA MET A 92 -4.85 1.04 2.10
C MET A 92 -3.78 0.53 3.08
N HIS A 93 -2.87 -0.32 2.62
CA HIS A 93 -1.68 -0.74 3.37
C HIS A 93 -0.75 0.44 3.66
N GLU A 94 -0.43 1.26 2.64
CA GLU A 94 0.41 2.45 2.82
C GLU A 94 -0.25 3.48 3.76
N ILE A 95 -1.56 3.65 3.67
CA ILE A 95 -2.30 4.47 4.63
C ILE A 95 -2.21 3.88 6.04
N GLY A 96 -2.22 2.57 6.17
CA GLY A 96 -2.03 1.85 7.43
C GLY A 96 -0.64 2.11 8.03
N ASN A 97 0.40 2.15 7.21
CA ASN A 97 1.74 2.56 7.64
C ASN A 97 1.74 3.98 8.22
N TYR A 98 1.09 4.91 7.54
CA TYR A 98 0.93 6.28 8.05
C TYR A 98 0.16 6.32 9.37
N TYR A 99 -0.98 5.66 9.43
CA TYR A 99 -1.83 5.63 10.62
C TYR A 99 -1.12 5.08 11.85
N ASN A 100 -0.29 4.06 11.67
CA ASN A 100 0.46 3.43 12.74
C ASN A 100 1.73 4.22 13.14
N SER A 101 1.96 5.41 12.55
CA SER A 101 3.19 6.21 12.72
C SER A 101 4.47 5.43 12.37
N ASP A 102 4.34 4.43 11.52
CA ASP A 102 5.44 3.59 11.07
C ASP A 102 6.18 4.24 9.88
N VAL A 103 6.13 5.56 9.84
CA VAL A 103 6.60 6.37 8.74
C VAL A 103 8.06 6.73 8.92
N GLY A 104 8.83 6.49 7.89
CA GLY A 104 10.23 6.89 7.79
C GLY A 104 11.19 5.71 7.65
N TYR A 105 12.26 5.98 6.94
CA TYR A 105 13.38 5.07 6.84
C TYR A 105 14.07 5.04 8.21
N ASN A 106 13.96 3.94 8.92
CA ASN A 106 14.77 3.67 10.07
C ASN A 106 15.56 2.38 9.81
N GLU A 107 16.62 2.15 10.59
CA GLU A 107 17.50 0.98 10.47
C GLU A 107 16.72 -0.36 10.52
N ASP A 108 15.49 -0.32 11.03
CA ASP A 108 14.59 -1.45 11.11
C ASP A 108 14.01 -1.91 9.75
N ASN A 109 14.15 -1.10 8.69
CA ASN A 109 13.69 -1.40 7.34
C ASN A 109 14.80 -1.86 6.38
N SER A 110 15.98 -2.22 6.91
CA SER A 110 17.07 -2.68 6.06
C SER A 110 16.66 -3.99 5.33
N GLU A 111 17.09 -4.11 4.09
CA GLU A 111 16.86 -5.30 3.27
C GLU A 111 17.41 -6.57 3.96
N GLU A 112 18.55 -6.46 4.64
CA GLU A 112 19.13 -7.54 5.43
C GLU A 112 18.18 -8.02 6.52
N ARG A 113 17.53 -7.10 7.26
CA ARG A 113 16.53 -7.46 8.27
C ARG A 113 15.30 -8.10 7.64
N ARG A 114 14.84 -7.58 6.51
CA ARG A 114 13.73 -8.16 5.74
C ARG A 114 14.05 -9.61 5.34
N ARG A 115 15.24 -9.85 4.76
CA ARG A 115 15.72 -11.19 4.41
C ARG A 115 15.78 -12.12 5.63
N ASN A 116 16.29 -11.64 6.75
CA ASN A 116 16.38 -12.41 8.00
C ASN A 116 15.00 -12.80 8.52
N LEU A 117 14.03 -11.89 8.54
CA LEU A 117 12.67 -12.20 8.98
C LEU A 117 12.00 -13.22 8.07
N VAL A 118 12.07 -13.01 6.76
CA VAL A 118 11.46 -13.90 5.77
C VAL A 118 12.08 -15.31 5.83
N SER A 119 13.41 -15.41 6.06
CA SER A 119 14.07 -16.71 6.25
C SER A 119 13.54 -17.48 7.46
N GLN A 120 13.11 -16.78 8.51
CA GLN A 120 12.46 -17.32 9.69
C GLN A 120 10.94 -17.49 9.53
N ASN A 121 10.42 -17.30 8.31
CA ASN A 121 8.99 -17.32 8.02
C ASN A 121 8.21 -16.25 8.81
N MET A 122 8.78 -15.06 8.93
CA MET A 122 8.23 -13.89 9.62
C MET A 122 8.24 -12.66 8.73
N VAL A 123 7.39 -11.71 9.05
CA VAL A 123 7.41 -10.34 8.51
C VAL A 123 7.47 -9.33 9.65
N SER A 124 7.78 -8.09 9.35
CA SER A 124 7.85 -7.05 10.38
C SER A 124 6.47 -6.80 11.01
N GLN A 125 6.46 -6.34 12.26
CA GLN A 125 5.20 -5.95 12.92
C GLN A 125 4.51 -4.77 12.23
N LYS A 126 5.25 -3.95 11.50
CA LYS A 126 4.70 -2.86 10.69
C LYS A 126 3.80 -3.41 9.60
N GLU A 127 4.30 -4.37 8.81
CA GLU A 127 3.53 -5.02 7.76
C GLU A 127 2.23 -5.64 8.29
N ILE A 128 2.33 -6.32 9.45
CA ILE A 128 1.16 -6.94 10.09
C ILE A 128 0.11 -5.89 10.50
N LYS A 129 0.55 -4.77 11.05
CA LYS A 129 -0.37 -3.67 11.45
C LYS A 129 -0.98 -2.98 10.24
N ALA A 130 -0.20 -2.73 9.20
CA ALA A 130 -0.69 -2.13 7.97
C ALA A 130 -1.71 -3.04 7.26
N ASP A 131 -1.44 -4.34 7.22
CA ASP A 131 -2.40 -5.32 6.71
C ASP A 131 -3.67 -5.39 7.56
N ALA A 132 -3.54 -5.35 8.89
CA ALA A 132 -4.70 -5.32 9.79
C ALA A 132 -5.56 -4.07 9.58
N PHE A 133 -4.92 -2.92 9.33
CA PHE A 133 -5.61 -1.70 8.95
C PHE A 133 -6.37 -1.88 7.63
N ALA A 134 -5.70 -2.40 6.59
CA ALA A 134 -6.34 -2.69 5.31
C ALA A 134 -7.55 -3.63 5.47
N VAL A 135 -7.42 -4.70 6.27
CA VAL A 135 -8.52 -5.63 6.58
C VAL A 135 -9.70 -4.94 7.27
N GLN A 136 -9.44 -3.99 8.16
CA GLN A 136 -10.49 -3.24 8.85
C GLN A 136 -11.38 -2.45 7.88
N TYR A 137 -10.80 -1.88 6.81
CA TYR A 137 -11.50 -1.01 5.86
C TYR A 137 -12.04 -1.72 4.63
N LEU A 138 -11.33 -2.74 4.15
CA LEU A 138 -11.64 -3.45 2.91
C LEU A 138 -12.33 -4.79 3.14
N GLY A 139 -12.21 -5.33 4.33
CA GLY A 139 -12.58 -6.71 4.62
C GLY A 139 -11.48 -7.71 4.23
N LYS A 140 -11.47 -8.84 4.92
CA LYS A 140 -10.43 -9.87 4.82
C LYS A 140 -10.31 -10.46 3.42
N ASP A 141 -11.43 -10.77 2.79
CA ASP A 141 -11.45 -11.41 1.46
C ASP A 141 -10.89 -10.49 0.38
N THR A 142 -11.19 -9.18 0.46
CA THR A 142 -10.63 -8.19 -0.47
C THR A 142 -9.11 -8.08 -0.34
N VAL A 143 -8.61 -8.04 0.91
CA VAL A 143 -7.16 -7.94 1.15
C VAL A 143 -6.43 -9.21 0.71
N ILE A 144 -7.01 -10.39 0.94
CA ILE A 144 -6.47 -11.66 0.44
C ILE A 144 -6.39 -11.63 -1.08
N ALA A 145 -7.49 -11.28 -1.76
CA ALA A 145 -7.51 -11.22 -3.22
C ALA A 145 -6.52 -10.18 -3.77
N GLY A 146 -6.36 -9.04 -3.08
CA GLY A 146 -5.41 -8.00 -3.46
C GLY A 146 -3.96 -8.44 -3.35
N LEU A 147 -3.59 -9.15 -2.28
CA LEU A 147 -2.24 -9.69 -2.11
C LEU A 147 -1.95 -10.87 -3.05
N GLU A 148 -2.95 -11.70 -3.35
CA GLU A 148 -2.79 -12.77 -4.34
C GLU A 148 -2.56 -12.18 -5.74
N ALA A 149 -3.32 -11.15 -6.14
CA ALA A 149 -3.12 -10.44 -7.40
C ALA A 149 -1.74 -9.73 -7.46
N LEU A 150 -1.31 -9.09 -6.37
CA LEU A 150 0.02 -8.49 -6.27
C LEU A 150 1.12 -9.53 -6.47
N LYS A 151 0.98 -10.70 -5.85
CA LYS A 151 1.94 -11.80 -6.01
C LYS A 151 2.01 -12.28 -7.47
N GLU A 152 0.86 -12.47 -8.11
CA GLU A 152 0.79 -12.85 -9.53
C GLU A 152 1.47 -11.82 -10.41
N ARG A 153 1.24 -10.53 -10.15
CA ARG A 153 1.85 -9.45 -10.89
C ARG A 153 3.37 -9.41 -10.76
N ILE A 154 3.91 -9.60 -9.55
CA ILE A 154 5.36 -9.70 -9.32
C ILE A 154 5.96 -10.87 -10.11
N ILE A 155 5.25 -11.99 -10.22
CA ILE A 155 5.71 -13.15 -10.98
C ILE A 155 5.69 -12.86 -12.50
N GLU A 156 4.70 -12.13 -13.00
CA GLU A 156 4.59 -11.75 -14.42
C GLU A 156 5.70 -10.79 -14.83
N ASP A 157 6.04 -9.84 -13.97
CA ASP A 157 7.09 -8.83 -14.19
C ASP A 157 8.51 -9.35 -13.91
N TYR A 158 8.62 -10.64 -13.57
CA TYR A 158 9.87 -11.31 -13.17
C TYR A 158 11.06 -11.12 -14.13
N THR A 159 10.80 -10.83 -15.39
CA THR A 159 11.86 -10.71 -16.42
C THR A 159 12.82 -9.55 -16.17
N ASP A 160 12.42 -8.55 -15.38
CA ASP A 160 13.14 -7.29 -15.20
C ASP A 160 13.85 -7.19 -13.83
N TYR A 161 13.62 -8.14 -12.91
CA TYR A 161 14.16 -8.09 -11.56
C TYR A 161 15.16 -9.23 -11.28
N ASP A 162 16.02 -9.00 -10.29
CA ASP A 162 16.86 -10.05 -9.71
C ASP A 162 16.03 -11.18 -9.11
N GLU A 163 16.37 -12.40 -9.45
CA GLU A 163 15.66 -13.63 -9.03
C GLU A 163 15.50 -13.74 -7.50
N GLU A 164 16.50 -13.27 -6.74
CA GLU A 164 16.49 -13.35 -5.28
C GLU A 164 15.47 -12.36 -4.69
N SER A 165 15.44 -11.12 -5.18
CA SER A 165 14.52 -10.08 -4.73
C SER A 165 13.06 -10.45 -5.00
N VAL A 166 12.78 -11.03 -6.16
CA VAL A 166 11.45 -11.55 -6.51
C VAL A 166 11.02 -12.67 -5.57
N ARG A 167 11.89 -13.64 -5.33
CA ARG A 167 11.60 -14.75 -4.40
C ARG A 167 11.33 -14.25 -2.98
N LEU A 168 12.09 -13.25 -2.54
CA LEU A 168 11.91 -12.61 -1.23
C LEU A 168 10.53 -11.96 -1.14
N SER A 169 10.14 -11.18 -2.14
CA SER A 169 8.84 -10.49 -2.18
C SER A 169 7.67 -11.46 -2.22
N ILE A 170 7.75 -12.52 -3.03
CA ILE A 170 6.73 -13.57 -3.08
C ILE A 170 6.59 -14.24 -1.72
N LYS A 171 7.71 -14.61 -1.10
CA LYS A 171 7.71 -15.28 0.21
C LYS A 171 7.12 -14.40 1.31
N GLU A 172 7.43 -13.12 1.29
CA GLU A 172 6.86 -12.16 2.23
C GLU A 172 5.34 -12.05 2.08
N ILE A 173 4.83 -11.94 0.86
CA ILE A 173 3.38 -11.92 0.59
C ILE A 173 2.72 -13.21 1.09
N GLU A 174 3.33 -14.37 0.89
CA GLU A 174 2.79 -15.64 1.39
C GLU A 174 2.69 -15.68 2.92
N ILE A 175 3.68 -15.11 3.63
CA ILE A 175 3.64 -14.99 5.08
C ILE A 175 2.51 -14.04 5.50
N ARG A 176 2.38 -12.87 4.87
CA ARG A 176 1.30 -11.89 5.11
C ARG A 176 -0.07 -12.53 4.89
N LEU A 177 -0.26 -13.23 3.77
CA LEU A 177 -1.50 -13.99 3.50
C LEU A 177 -1.81 -15.02 4.59
N SER A 178 -0.79 -15.74 5.09
CA SER A 178 -0.97 -16.69 6.19
C SER A 178 -1.43 -16.00 7.47
N HIS A 179 -0.89 -14.82 7.80
CA HIS A 179 -1.31 -14.02 8.94
C HIS A 179 -2.75 -13.54 8.79
N ILE A 180 -3.10 -12.96 7.65
CA ILE A 180 -4.45 -12.46 7.40
C ILE A 180 -5.48 -13.57 7.46
N LYS A 181 -5.19 -14.75 6.87
CA LYS A 181 -6.08 -15.92 6.93
C LYS A 181 -6.38 -16.37 8.36
N LYS A 182 -5.48 -16.12 9.31
CA LYS A 182 -5.65 -16.45 10.74
C LYS A 182 -6.30 -15.34 11.56
N MET A 183 -6.40 -14.12 11.04
CA MET A 183 -7.04 -13.01 11.76
C MET A 183 -8.51 -13.32 12.04
N GLU A 184 -8.92 -13.20 13.29
CA GLU A 184 -10.33 -13.20 13.67
C GLU A 184 -10.93 -11.83 13.33
N VAL A 185 -11.84 -11.81 12.37
CA VAL A 185 -12.63 -10.61 12.08
C VAL A 185 -13.70 -10.53 13.17
N LYS A 186 -13.55 -9.61 14.12
CA LYS A 186 -14.61 -9.32 15.06
C LYS A 186 -15.80 -8.79 14.27
N SER A 187 -16.82 -9.62 14.14
CA SER A 187 -18.13 -9.17 13.64
C SER A 187 -18.60 -8.03 14.57
N LYS A 188 -18.75 -6.84 13.99
CA LYS A 188 -19.39 -5.71 14.66
C LYS A 188 -20.90 -5.84 14.55
#